data_3b26eeca12f79301ede29a99c9c8568a
#
_entry.id   3b26eeca12f79301ede29a99c9c8568a
#
_cell.length_a   1.000
_cell.length_b   1.000
_cell.length_c   1.000
_cell.angle_alpha   90.00
_cell.angle_beta   90.00
_cell.angle_gamma   90.00
#
_symmetry.space_group_name_H-M   'P 1'
#
loop_
_entity.id
_entity.type
_entity.pdbx_description
1 polymer ?
#
loop_
_entity_poly.entity_id
_entity_poly.type
_entity_poly.pdbx_seq_one_letter_code
_entity_poly.pdbx_strand_id
1 'polypeptide(L)'
;MGEFWKRTIFGIMFAVVVLGCLFLGGMFATIMLTAVVMIGSTEIANLYSRGSENPLRNVVQILSIMLFVFLATFAESPDTMEGSLFLAPIFFNIPLLIALFSKKHDYIKVVGATWLSMIFVAFPCGIMMMFYNEYFIGTDKGWLLLIFSIVLIWVNDIFAYLTGVSIGRHKLFERISPKKTIEGSIGGAVFTMLFAYLLNRFVLNVFFFDNYLNDIQVLILALGVVVFGTLGDLTESMMKRHAGVKDSGNLIPGHGGILDRFDATFMAIPFVFIYLTLIN
;
A
#
# COMPACT_ATOMS: atom_id res chain seq x y z
N MET A 1 23.85 -21.13 3.98
CA MET A 1 22.45 -21.11 3.58
C MET A 1 22.36 -20.37 2.26
N GLY A 2 21.86 -21.00 1.17
CA GLY A 2 21.83 -20.39 -0.17
C GLY A 2 20.94 -19.15 -0.19
N GLU A 3 21.20 -18.21 -1.12
CA GLU A 3 20.41 -16.97 -1.25
C GLU A 3 18.91 -17.23 -1.45
N PHE A 4 18.55 -18.31 -2.13
CA PHE A 4 17.18 -18.75 -2.32
C PHE A 4 16.46 -19.02 -0.98
N TRP A 5 17.05 -19.80 -0.09
CA TRP A 5 16.47 -20.11 1.21
C TRP A 5 16.33 -18.88 2.10
N LYS A 6 17.31 -17.98 2.07
CA LYS A 6 17.21 -16.70 2.79
C LYS A 6 15.99 -15.91 2.33
N ARG A 7 15.84 -15.73 1.02
CA ARG A 7 14.67 -15.00 0.45
C ARG A 7 13.36 -15.66 0.85
N THR A 8 13.23 -16.98 0.71
CA THR A 8 11.98 -17.67 1.06
C THR A 8 11.61 -17.48 2.52
N ILE A 9 12.56 -17.64 3.44
CA ILE A 9 12.31 -17.51 4.88
C ILE A 9 11.90 -16.08 5.24
N PHE A 10 12.65 -15.07 4.78
CA PHE A 10 12.30 -13.67 5.05
C PHE A 10 10.96 -13.27 4.43
N GLY A 11 10.62 -13.79 3.24
CA GLY A 11 9.31 -13.55 2.61
C GLY A 11 8.16 -14.15 3.42
N ILE A 12 8.30 -15.40 3.87
CA ILE A 12 7.27 -16.05 4.72
C ILE A 12 7.16 -15.31 6.07
N MET A 13 8.29 -14.98 6.70
CA MET A 13 8.28 -14.22 7.97
C MET A 13 7.59 -12.86 7.81
N PHE A 14 7.87 -12.14 6.74
CA PHE A 14 7.20 -10.88 6.43
C PHE A 14 5.69 -11.08 6.29
N ALA A 15 5.25 -12.08 5.52
CA ALA A 15 3.84 -12.38 5.33
C ALA A 15 3.14 -12.73 6.66
N VAL A 16 3.77 -13.57 7.49
CA VAL A 16 3.25 -13.94 8.83
C VAL A 16 3.14 -12.72 9.73
N VAL A 17 4.15 -11.84 9.74
CA VAL A 17 4.13 -10.61 10.57
C VAL A 17 3.02 -9.69 10.10
N VAL A 18 2.91 -9.41 8.79
CA VAL A 18 1.89 -8.50 8.25
C VAL A 18 0.49 -9.04 8.52
N LEU A 19 0.19 -10.28 8.09
CA LEU A 19 -1.14 -10.87 8.30
C LEU A 19 -1.43 -11.08 9.78
N GLY A 20 -0.45 -11.45 10.58
CA GLY A 20 -0.60 -11.62 12.03
C GLY A 20 -0.94 -10.32 12.74
N CYS A 21 -0.25 -9.22 12.44
CA CYS A 21 -0.57 -7.91 13.01
C CYS A 21 -1.97 -7.43 12.61
N LEU A 22 -2.36 -7.63 11.34
CA LEU A 22 -3.69 -7.27 10.86
C LEU A 22 -4.77 -8.16 11.51
N PHE A 23 -4.51 -9.45 11.69
CA PHE A 23 -5.45 -10.38 12.33
C PHE A 23 -5.64 -10.09 13.83
N LEU A 24 -4.56 -9.75 14.54
CA LEU A 24 -4.60 -9.39 15.96
C LEU A 24 -5.28 -8.04 16.23
N GLY A 25 -5.48 -7.24 15.18
CA GLY A 25 -6.32 -6.05 15.17
C GLY A 25 -5.69 -4.80 15.78
N GLY A 26 -6.52 -3.75 15.86
CA GLY A 26 -6.29 -2.43 16.46
C GLY A 26 -4.85 -2.04 16.78
N MET A 27 -4.42 -2.27 18.00
CA MET A 27 -3.09 -1.85 18.47
C MET A 27 -1.92 -2.45 17.66
N PHE A 28 -1.99 -3.74 17.31
CA PHE A 28 -0.91 -4.39 16.54
C PHE A 28 -0.82 -3.86 15.12
N ALA A 29 -1.98 -3.66 14.48
CA ALA A 29 -2.07 -3.04 13.16
C ALA A 29 -1.53 -1.61 13.19
N THR A 30 -1.91 -0.79 14.19
CA THR A 30 -1.43 0.58 14.36
C THR A 30 0.08 0.65 14.53
N ILE A 31 0.67 -0.20 15.38
CA ILE A 31 2.13 -0.25 15.59
C ILE A 31 2.84 -0.63 14.27
N MET A 32 2.37 -1.68 13.59
CA MET A 32 2.94 -2.13 12.33
C MET A 32 2.85 -1.03 11.26
N LEU A 33 1.67 -0.43 11.06
CA LEU A 33 1.48 0.61 10.05
C LEU A 33 2.25 1.88 10.39
N THR A 34 2.40 2.23 11.68
CA THR A 34 3.30 3.34 12.10
C THR A 34 4.74 3.06 11.65
N ALA A 35 5.23 1.83 11.84
CA ALA A 35 6.56 1.44 11.38
C ALA A 35 6.67 1.51 9.83
N VAL A 36 5.64 1.05 9.11
CA VAL A 36 5.57 1.15 7.64
C VAL A 36 5.64 2.61 7.19
N VAL A 37 4.86 3.51 7.80
CA VAL A 37 4.86 4.95 7.49
C VAL A 37 6.22 5.58 7.81
N MET A 38 6.80 5.25 8.97
CA MET A 38 8.09 5.80 9.40
C MET A 38 9.23 5.40 8.45
N ILE A 39 9.27 4.13 8.05
CA ILE A 39 10.33 3.61 7.18
C ILE A 39 10.08 4.04 5.73
N GLY A 40 8.86 3.86 5.22
CA GLY A 40 8.49 4.22 3.85
C GLY A 40 8.66 5.71 3.56
N SER A 41 8.28 6.59 4.51
CA SER A 41 8.54 8.04 4.38
C SER A 41 10.03 8.37 4.35
N THR A 42 10.83 7.63 5.12
CA THR A 42 12.28 7.76 5.09
C THR A 42 12.88 7.32 3.75
N GLU A 43 12.38 6.21 3.20
CA GLU A 43 12.83 5.71 1.89
C GLU A 43 12.48 6.71 0.78
N ILE A 44 11.26 7.28 0.77
CA ILE A 44 10.90 8.36 -0.17
C ILE A 44 11.83 9.57 -0.01
N ALA A 45 12.06 10.03 1.21
CA ALA A 45 12.96 11.15 1.45
C ALA A 45 14.38 10.88 0.91
N ASN A 46 14.88 9.65 1.09
CA ASN A 46 16.19 9.22 0.57
C ASN A 46 16.25 9.15 -0.96
N LEU A 47 15.16 8.74 -1.63
CA LEU A 47 15.08 8.74 -3.09
C LEU A 47 15.23 10.14 -3.69
N TYR A 48 14.74 11.18 -2.99
CA TYR A 48 14.75 12.56 -3.45
C TYR A 48 15.95 13.39 -2.97
N SER A 49 16.68 12.94 -1.93
CA SER A 49 17.71 13.74 -1.24
C SER A 49 19.15 13.28 -1.45
N ARG A 50 19.46 12.60 -2.54
CA ARG A 50 20.80 12.04 -2.80
C ARG A 50 21.95 12.92 -2.30
N GLY A 51 22.66 12.44 -1.26
CA GLY A 51 24.00 12.89 -0.89
C GLY A 51 24.10 14.11 0.02
N SER A 52 23.03 14.70 0.51
CA SER A 52 23.09 15.79 1.50
C SER A 52 22.69 15.31 2.90
N GLU A 53 23.33 15.86 3.94
CA GLU A 53 22.80 15.77 5.32
C GLU A 53 21.34 16.23 5.31
N ASN A 54 20.44 15.41 5.86
CA ASN A 54 19.06 15.36 5.39
C ASN A 54 18.06 15.93 6.41
N PRO A 55 17.98 17.27 6.58
CA PRO A 55 16.88 17.87 7.34
C PRO A 55 15.51 17.59 6.69
N LEU A 56 15.50 17.28 5.40
CA LEU A 56 14.37 16.86 4.62
C LEU A 56 13.71 15.60 5.18
N ARG A 57 14.52 14.61 5.50
CA ARG A 57 14.06 13.31 6.01
C ARG A 57 13.17 13.47 7.23
N ASN A 58 13.55 14.29 8.18
CA ASN A 58 12.78 14.47 9.40
C ASN A 58 11.44 15.16 9.14
N VAL A 59 11.40 16.16 8.25
CA VAL A 59 10.15 16.85 7.89
C VAL A 59 9.19 15.90 7.19
N VAL A 60 9.66 15.18 6.17
CA VAL A 60 8.85 14.19 5.44
C VAL A 60 8.29 13.13 6.41
N GLN A 61 9.14 12.60 7.27
CA GLN A 61 8.77 11.56 8.22
C GLN A 61 7.76 12.06 9.26
N ILE A 62 8.02 13.20 9.91
CA ILE A 62 7.14 13.74 10.96
C ILE A 62 5.76 14.04 10.37
N LEU A 63 5.66 14.73 9.24
CA LEU A 63 4.38 15.10 8.65
C LEU A 63 3.60 13.87 8.16
N SER A 64 4.28 12.86 7.63
CA SER A 64 3.63 11.60 7.24
C SER A 64 3.08 10.84 8.45
N ILE A 65 3.84 10.77 9.54
CA ILE A 65 3.38 10.14 10.80
C ILE A 65 2.20 10.94 11.38
N MET A 66 2.26 12.27 11.39
CA MET A 66 1.17 13.10 11.89
C MET A 66 -0.12 12.87 11.09
N LEU A 67 -0.06 12.82 9.75
CA LEU A 67 -1.21 12.51 8.92
C LEU A 67 -1.75 11.11 9.22
N PHE A 68 -0.89 10.10 9.32
CA PHE A 68 -1.30 8.74 9.65
C PHE A 68 -1.99 8.67 11.01
N VAL A 69 -1.40 9.27 12.07
CA VAL A 69 -1.97 9.29 13.42
C VAL A 69 -3.33 9.99 13.41
N PHE A 70 -3.45 11.12 12.70
CA PHE A 70 -4.73 11.82 12.53
C PHE A 70 -5.80 10.91 11.91
N LEU A 71 -5.49 10.22 10.81
CA LEU A 71 -6.41 9.32 10.14
C LEU A 71 -6.73 8.08 10.98
N ALA A 72 -5.76 7.52 11.69
CA ALA A 72 -5.97 6.38 12.59
C ALA A 72 -6.89 6.77 13.77
N THR A 73 -6.70 7.95 14.37
CA THR A 73 -7.59 8.44 15.43
C THR A 73 -9.00 8.71 14.89
N PHE A 74 -9.11 9.25 13.69
CA PHE A 74 -10.41 9.42 13.00
C PHE A 74 -11.08 8.07 12.76
N ALA A 75 -10.31 7.05 12.38
CA ALA A 75 -10.83 5.70 12.17
C ALA A 75 -11.39 5.05 13.45
N GLU A 76 -10.82 5.35 14.61
CA GLU A 76 -11.29 4.84 15.91
C GLU A 76 -12.58 5.53 16.39
N SER A 77 -12.76 6.82 16.10
CA SER A 77 -13.86 7.64 16.63
C SER A 77 -14.45 8.57 15.56
N PRO A 78 -15.06 8.06 14.49
CA PRO A 78 -15.54 8.88 13.38
C PRO A 78 -16.64 9.86 13.80
N ASP A 79 -17.57 9.45 14.66
CA ASP A 79 -18.70 10.27 15.10
C ASP A 79 -18.27 11.54 15.86
N THR A 80 -17.22 11.43 16.67
CA THR A 80 -16.70 12.56 17.46
C THR A 80 -15.77 13.46 16.66
N MET A 81 -15.23 12.98 15.56
CA MET A 81 -14.22 13.66 14.76
C MET A 81 -14.72 14.06 13.36
N GLU A 82 -16.02 13.95 13.09
CA GLU A 82 -16.57 14.22 11.75
C GLU A 82 -16.18 15.62 11.24
N GLY A 83 -16.24 16.64 12.11
CA GLY A 83 -15.78 18.00 11.80
C GLY A 83 -14.27 18.13 11.59
N SER A 84 -13.47 17.19 12.11
CA SER A 84 -11.99 17.25 12.01
C SER A 84 -11.45 16.96 10.62
N LEU A 85 -12.24 16.30 9.75
CA LEU A 85 -11.85 16.10 8.34
C LEU A 85 -11.57 17.41 7.61
N PHE A 86 -12.22 18.53 8.01
CA PHE A 86 -11.92 19.86 7.49
C PHE A 86 -10.49 20.32 7.85
N LEU A 87 -9.81 19.67 8.79
CA LEU A 87 -8.41 19.96 9.12
C LEU A 87 -7.43 19.23 8.19
N ALA A 88 -7.86 18.18 7.47
CA ALA A 88 -6.99 17.42 6.57
C ALA A 88 -6.23 18.31 5.54
N PRO A 89 -6.85 19.34 4.90
CA PRO A 89 -6.14 20.25 4.01
C PRO A 89 -4.97 20.99 4.67
N ILE A 90 -5.01 21.20 5.99
CA ILE A 90 -3.93 21.89 6.73
C ILE A 90 -2.64 21.07 6.62
N PHE A 91 -2.72 19.73 6.73
CA PHE A 91 -1.54 18.86 6.58
C PHE A 91 -0.84 19.07 5.24
N PHE A 92 -1.59 19.28 4.17
CA PHE A 92 -1.03 19.52 2.83
C PHE A 92 -0.44 20.93 2.68
N ASN A 93 -0.85 21.90 3.51
CA ASN A 93 -0.28 23.25 3.50
C ASN A 93 0.98 23.40 4.38
N ILE A 94 1.15 22.59 5.42
CA ILE A 94 2.32 22.66 6.32
C ILE A 94 3.65 22.56 5.55
N PRO A 95 3.86 21.64 4.58
CA PRO A 95 5.10 21.59 3.81
C PRO A 95 5.41 22.88 3.06
N LEU A 96 4.39 23.57 2.53
CA LEU A 96 4.55 24.86 1.85
C LEU A 96 4.98 25.95 2.83
N LEU A 97 4.38 25.98 4.03
CA LEU A 97 4.77 26.94 5.06
C LEU A 97 6.20 26.71 5.53
N ILE A 98 6.60 25.46 5.77
CA ILE A 98 7.99 25.12 6.11
C ILE A 98 8.94 25.56 4.99
N ALA A 99 8.57 25.33 3.73
CA ALA A 99 9.35 25.73 2.58
C ALA A 99 9.50 27.25 2.48
N LEU A 100 8.43 28.02 2.75
CA LEU A 100 8.42 29.47 2.72
C LEU A 100 9.45 30.10 3.68
N PHE A 101 9.57 29.53 4.88
CA PHE A 101 10.51 29.99 5.89
C PHE A 101 11.90 29.34 5.81
N SER A 102 12.07 28.39 4.88
CA SER A 102 13.36 27.72 4.68
C SER A 102 14.29 28.58 3.83
N LYS A 103 15.52 28.77 4.29
CA LYS A 103 16.58 29.46 3.52
C LYS A 103 17.26 28.55 2.48
N LYS A 104 16.83 27.29 2.34
CA LYS A 104 17.43 26.30 1.42
C LYS A 104 16.77 26.36 0.05
N HIS A 105 17.59 26.29 -1.00
CA HIS A 105 17.14 26.44 -2.40
C HIS A 105 16.32 25.27 -2.95
N ASP A 106 16.32 24.10 -2.30
CA ASP A 106 15.62 22.89 -2.78
C ASP A 106 14.23 22.66 -2.17
N TYR A 107 13.50 23.75 -1.82
CA TYR A 107 12.17 23.66 -1.19
C TYR A 107 11.16 22.87 -2.01
N ILE A 108 11.18 22.93 -3.34
CA ILE A 108 10.27 22.17 -4.22
C ILE A 108 10.44 20.67 -4.02
N LYS A 109 11.68 20.19 -3.88
CA LYS A 109 11.96 18.77 -3.61
C LYS A 109 11.41 18.35 -2.23
N VAL A 110 11.57 19.23 -1.24
CA VAL A 110 11.03 18.98 0.11
C VAL A 110 9.51 18.81 0.07
N VAL A 111 8.83 19.78 -0.51
CA VAL A 111 7.37 19.78 -0.62
C VAL A 111 6.90 18.57 -1.42
N GLY A 112 7.52 18.31 -2.57
CA GLY A 112 7.17 17.17 -3.42
C GLY A 112 7.39 15.82 -2.74
N ALA A 113 8.51 15.62 -2.07
CA ALA A 113 8.79 14.39 -1.33
C ALA A 113 7.82 14.20 -0.15
N THR A 114 7.46 15.31 0.54
CA THR A 114 6.51 15.27 1.66
C THR A 114 5.11 14.90 1.15
N TRP A 115 4.61 15.57 0.13
CA TRP A 115 3.30 15.26 -0.45
C TRP A 115 3.25 13.83 -0.99
N LEU A 116 4.30 13.40 -1.68
CA LEU A 116 4.36 12.04 -2.19
C LEU A 116 4.32 11.01 -1.06
N SER A 117 5.06 11.23 0.02
CA SER A 117 5.05 10.35 1.20
C SER A 117 3.68 10.35 1.90
N MET A 118 3.06 11.52 2.05
CA MET A 118 1.74 11.65 2.66
C MET A 118 0.66 10.94 1.84
N ILE A 119 0.65 11.13 0.51
CA ILE A 119 -0.37 10.58 -0.39
C ILE A 119 -0.12 9.09 -0.67
N PHE A 120 1.12 8.71 -0.93
CA PHE A 120 1.46 7.36 -1.37
C PHE A 120 1.65 6.37 -0.23
N VAL A 121 2.06 6.82 0.97
CA VAL A 121 2.33 5.94 2.12
C VAL A 121 1.38 6.19 3.29
N ALA A 122 1.37 7.42 3.83
CA ALA A 122 0.64 7.70 5.07
C ALA A 122 -0.88 7.59 4.90
N PHE A 123 -1.42 8.14 3.82
CA PHE A 123 -2.85 8.11 3.53
C PHE A 123 -3.41 6.69 3.34
N PRO A 124 -2.82 5.81 2.51
CA PRO A 124 -3.26 4.42 2.41
C PRO A 124 -3.15 3.64 3.73
N CYS A 125 -2.10 3.86 4.51
CA CYS A 125 -1.98 3.26 5.84
C CYS A 125 -3.09 3.73 6.80
N GLY A 126 -3.46 5.02 6.74
CA GLY A 126 -4.59 5.56 7.50
C GLY A 126 -5.92 4.93 7.08
N ILE A 127 -6.14 4.75 5.77
CA ILE A 127 -7.31 4.05 5.25
C ILE A 127 -7.36 2.60 5.74
N MET A 128 -6.22 1.90 5.85
CA MET A 128 -6.20 0.53 6.39
C MET A 128 -6.77 0.47 7.81
N MET A 129 -6.59 1.51 8.63
CA MET A 129 -7.18 1.57 9.97
C MET A 129 -8.71 1.68 9.93
N MET A 130 -9.28 2.33 8.91
CA MET A 130 -10.74 2.47 8.77
C MET A 130 -11.45 1.13 8.54
N PHE A 131 -10.74 0.09 8.10
CA PHE A 131 -11.30 -1.25 7.95
C PHE A 131 -11.64 -1.94 9.28
N TYR A 132 -11.16 -1.43 10.40
CA TYR A 132 -11.47 -1.97 11.73
C TYR A 132 -12.72 -1.36 12.36
N ASN A 133 -13.34 -0.37 11.71
CA ASN A 133 -14.55 0.26 12.21
C ASN A 133 -15.72 0.02 11.25
N GLU A 134 -16.82 -0.52 11.77
CA GLU A 134 -18.01 -0.84 11.00
C GLU A 134 -18.68 0.40 10.37
N TYR A 135 -18.49 1.58 10.97
CA TYR A 135 -18.98 2.84 10.43
C TYR A 135 -18.59 3.07 8.96
N PHE A 136 -17.38 2.66 8.57
CA PHE A 136 -16.89 2.88 7.20
C PHE A 136 -17.22 1.74 6.24
N ILE A 137 -17.18 0.51 6.73
CA ILE A 137 -17.26 -0.69 5.87
C ILE A 137 -18.62 -1.40 6.01
N GLY A 138 -19.46 -0.99 6.98
CA GLY A 138 -20.78 -1.61 7.21
C GLY A 138 -20.70 -3.00 7.85
N THR A 139 -19.55 -3.40 8.37
CA THR A 139 -19.35 -4.67 9.08
C THR A 139 -18.24 -4.59 10.10
N ASP A 140 -18.40 -5.26 11.23
CA ASP A 140 -17.37 -5.46 12.26
C ASP A 140 -16.17 -6.31 11.79
N LYS A 141 -16.32 -6.98 10.65
CA LYS A 141 -15.33 -7.87 10.04
C LYS A 141 -14.56 -7.21 8.87
N GLY A 142 -14.60 -5.88 8.74
CA GLY A 142 -13.92 -5.16 7.66
C GLY A 142 -12.42 -5.48 7.56
N TRP A 143 -11.75 -5.75 8.69
CA TRP A 143 -10.35 -6.20 8.74
C TRP A 143 -10.09 -7.50 7.95
N LEU A 144 -11.06 -8.40 7.83
CA LEU A 144 -10.95 -9.60 6.98
C LEU A 144 -10.94 -9.22 5.48
N LEU A 145 -11.72 -8.20 5.09
CA LEU A 145 -11.72 -7.70 3.72
C LEU A 145 -10.39 -7.01 3.39
N LEU A 146 -9.76 -6.36 4.36
CA LEU A 146 -8.39 -5.83 4.22
C LEU A 146 -7.38 -6.97 3.99
N ILE A 147 -7.39 -8.00 4.83
CA ILE A 147 -6.54 -9.19 4.67
C ILE A 147 -6.79 -9.86 3.33
N PHE A 148 -8.06 -10.06 2.97
CA PHE A 148 -8.45 -10.62 1.68
C PHE A 148 -7.84 -9.85 0.52
N SER A 149 -7.94 -8.52 0.54
CA SER A 149 -7.39 -7.66 -0.50
C SER A 149 -5.86 -7.76 -0.62
N ILE A 150 -5.15 -7.81 0.51
CA ILE A 150 -3.69 -8.00 0.53
C ILE A 150 -3.29 -9.37 -0.05
N VAL A 151 -4.04 -10.41 0.30
CA VAL A 151 -3.82 -11.75 -0.27
C VAL A 151 -4.04 -11.75 -1.78
N LEU A 152 -5.08 -11.05 -2.28
CA LEU A 152 -5.31 -10.92 -3.72
C LEU A 152 -4.16 -10.21 -4.44
N ILE A 153 -3.55 -9.18 -3.84
CA ILE A 153 -2.35 -8.52 -4.39
C ILE A 153 -1.21 -9.54 -4.54
N TRP A 154 -0.92 -10.33 -3.51
CA TRP A 154 0.14 -11.33 -3.56
C TRP A 154 -0.15 -12.45 -4.57
N VAL A 155 -1.40 -12.89 -4.68
CA VAL A 155 -1.83 -13.87 -5.70
C VAL A 155 -1.58 -13.30 -7.09
N ASN A 156 -1.98 -12.04 -7.33
CA ASN A 156 -1.72 -11.37 -8.61
C ASN A 156 -0.23 -11.36 -8.96
N ASP A 157 0.64 -10.98 -8.03
CA ASP A 157 2.08 -10.91 -8.28
C ASP A 157 2.68 -12.27 -8.63
N ILE A 158 2.27 -13.32 -7.90
CA ILE A 158 2.72 -14.69 -8.16
C ILE A 158 2.30 -15.15 -9.55
N PHE A 159 1.00 -15.03 -9.88
CA PHE A 159 0.49 -15.52 -11.16
C PHE A 159 0.90 -14.64 -12.34
N ALA A 160 1.01 -13.32 -12.15
CA ALA A 160 1.57 -12.43 -13.16
C ALA A 160 3.03 -12.78 -13.48
N TYR A 161 3.83 -13.12 -12.48
CA TYR A 161 5.20 -13.59 -12.67
C TYR A 161 5.25 -14.95 -13.39
N LEU A 162 4.49 -15.94 -12.91
CA LEU A 162 4.48 -17.30 -13.51
C LEU A 162 4.01 -17.26 -14.98
N THR A 163 2.94 -16.56 -15.25
CA THR A 163 2.41 -16.42 -16.61
C THR A 163 3.36 -15.64 -17.49
N GLY A 164 3.92 -14.53 -16.96
CA GLY A 164 4.87 -13.70 -17.69
C GLY A 164 6.15 -14.43 -18.08
N VAL A 165 6.67 -15.31 -17.22
CA VAL A 165 7.85 -16.15 -17.51
C VAL A 165 7.51 -17.27 -18.51
N SER A 166 6.30 -17.84 -18.45
CA SER A 166 5.90 -18.97 -19.28
C SER A 166 5.53 -18.58 -20.71
N ILE A 167 4.75 -17.51 -20.88
CA ILE A 167 4.17 -17.13 -22.19
C ILE A 167 4.33 -15.65 -22.54
N GLY A 168 4.98 -14.84 -21.67
CA GLY A 168 5.14 -13.40 -21.88
C GLY A 168 5.99 -13.07 -23.11
N ARG A 169 5.44 -12.23 -24.00
CA ARG A 169 6.08 -11.79 -25.24
C ARG A 169 6.12 -10.27 -25.34
N HIS A 170 5.04 -9.59 -24.95
CA HIS A 170 4.90 -8.15 -25.07
C HIS A 170 5.18 -7.46 -23.73
N LYS A 171 6.07 -6.46 -23.75
CA LYS A 171 6.38 -5.70 -22.53
C LYS A 171 5.22 -4.82 -22.14
N LEU A 172 4.90 -4.79 -20.82
CA LEU A 172 3.84 -3.93 -20.27
C LEU A 172 4.29 -2.47 -20.22
N PHE A 173 5.49 -2.22 -19.66
CA PHE A 173 6.06 -0.87 -19.53
C PHE A 173 7.59 -0.94 -19.54
N GLU A 174 8.18 -1.02 -20.72
CA GLU A 174 9.60 -1.32 -20.91
C GLU A 174 10.53 -0.30 -20.23
N ARG A 175 10.17 0.99 -20.29
CA ARG A 175 10.98 2.09 -19.71
C ARG A 175 11.13 1.98 -18.18
N ILE A 176 10.11 1.50 -17.47
CA ILE A 176 10.03 1.52 -16.01
C ILE A 176 10.32 0.13 -15.45
N SER A 177 9.62 -0.89 -15.96
CA SER A 177 9.71 -2.28 -15.51
C SER A 177 9.85 -3.24 -16.70
N PRO A 178 11.07 -3.43 -17.26
CA PRO A 178 11.29 -4.22 -18.47
C PRO A 178 10.98 -5.72 -18.33
N LYS A 179 10.76 -6.20 -17.12
CA LYS A 179 10.43 -7.61 -16.85
C LYS A 179 8.94 -7.90 -16.88
N LYS A 180 8.07 -6.90 -16.65
CA LYS A 180 6.62 -7.07 -16.69
C LYS A 180 6.14 -7.22 -18.13
N THR A 181 5.18 -8.16 -18.33
CA THR A 181 4.57 -8.45 -19.65
C THR A 181 3.07 -8.30 -19.61
N ILE A 182 2.47 -7.99 -20.75
CA ILE A 182 1.00 -7.87 -20.91
C ILE A 182 0.33 -9.21 -20.60
N GLU A 183 0.88 -10.30 -21.15
CA GLU A 183 0.37 -11.67 -20.92
C GLU A 183 0.46 -12.04 -19.43
N GLY A 184 1.54 -11.64 -18.76
CA GLY A 184 1.68 -11.81 -17.32
C GLY A 184 0.59 -11.08 -16.55
N SER A 185 0.32 -9.81 -16.88
CA SER A 185 -0.73 -9.02 -16.23
C SER A 185 -2.12 -9.60 -16.46
N ILE A 186 -2.43 -10.09 -17.68
CA ILE A 186 -3.70 -10.75 -17.99
C ILE A 186 -3.81 -12.07 -17.21
N GLY A 187 -2.76 -12.89 -17.18
CA GLY A 187 -2.75 -14.13 -16.41
C GLY A 187 -2.92 -13.89 -14.92
N GLY A 188 -2.19 -12.91 -14.36
CA GLY A 188 -2.39 -12.46 -12.98
C GLY A 188 -3.84 -12.10 -12.70
N ALA A 189 -4.47 -11.29 -13.57
CA ALA A 189 -5.86 -10.89 -13.43
C ALA A 189 -6.83 -12.09 -13.42
N VAL A 190 -6.71 -12.99 -14.39
CA VAL A 190 -7.59 -14.16 -14.51
C VAL A 190 -7.49 -15.06 -13.28
N PHE A 191 -6.26 -15.39 -12.85
CA PHE A 191 -6.07 -16.25 -11.69
C PHE A 191 -6.49 -15.56 -10.37
N THR A 192 -6.26 -14.26 -10.23
CA THR A 192 -6.68 -13.51 -9.04
C THR A 192 -8.21 -13.43 -8.97
N MET A 193 -8.90 -13.18 -10.07
CA MET A 193 -10.38 -13.16 -10.10
C MET A 193 -10.95 -14.55 -9.78
N LEU A 194 -10.38 -15.61 -10.34
CA LEU A 194 -10.79 -16.99 -10.00
C LEU A 194 -10.56 -17.30 -8.53
N PHE A 195 -9.39 -16.96 -8.00
CA PHE A 195 -9.06 -17.15 -6.59
C PHE A 195 -10.00 -16.36 -5.67
N ALA A 196 -10.26 -15.09 -6.01
CA ALA A 196 -11.18 -14.24 -5.27
C ALA A 196 -12.60 -14.83 -5.22
N TYR A 197 -13.12 -15.29 -6.36
CA TYR A 197 -14.42 -15.94 -6.46
C TYR A 197 -14.49 -17.20 -5.58
N LEU A 198 -13.51 -18.09 -5.69
CA LEU A 198 -13.47 -19.33 -4.91
C LEU A 198 -13.33 -19.04 -3.41
N LEU A 199 -12.47 -18.12 -3.01
CA LEU A 199 -12.28 -17.78 -1.61
C LEU A 199 -13.52 -17.12 -1.01
N ASN A 200 -14.19 -16.22 -1.77
CA ASN A 200 -15.44 -15.62 -1.34
C ASN A 200 -16.54 -16.67 -1.15
N ARG A 201 -16.72 -17.54 -2.14
CA ARG A 201 -17.82 -18.53 -2.12
C ARG A 201 -17.66 -19.61 -1.07
N PHE A 202 -16.43 -20.14 -0.88
CA PHE A 202 -16.19 -21.29 -0.05
C PHE A 202 -15.62 -20.97 1.33
N VAL A 203 -15.12 -19.77 1.56
CA VAL A 203 -14.50 -19.38 2.82
C VAL A 203 -15.18 -18.18 3.43
N LEU A 204 -15.16 -17.02 2.75
CA LEU A 204 -15.66 -15.79 3.36
C LEU A 204 -17.16 -15.86 3.64
N ASN A 205 -17.98 -16.23 2.65
CA ASN A 205 -19.44 -16.31 2.83
C ASN A 205 -19.87 -17.45 3.75
N VAL A 206 -19.10 -18.54 3.81
CA VAL A 206 -19.45 -19.69 4.66
C VAL A 206 -19.08 -19.47 6.12
N PHE A 207 -17.92 -18.89 6.40
CA PHE A 207 -17.38 -18.81 7.75
C PHE A 207 -17.43 -17.43 8.39
N PHE A 208 -17.52 -16.36 7.58
CA PHE A 208 -17.34 -15.00 8.08
C PHE A 208 -18.44 -14.02 7.69
N PHE A 209 -19.07 -14.17 6.54
CA PHE A 209 -20.03 -13.20 6.01
C PHE A 209 -21.25 -13.92 5.40
N ASP A 210 -22.45 -13.56 5.82
CA ASP A 210 -23.69 -14.03 5.20
C ASP A 210 -23.94 -13.33 3.85
N ASN A 211 -23.11 -13.70 2.82
CA ASN A 211 -23.15 -13.12 1.47
C ASN A 211 -22.94 -11.59 1.40
N TYR A 212 -22.00 -11.07 2.17
CA TYR A 212 -21.66 -9.65 2.18
C TYR A 212 -21.28 -9.12 0.78
N LEU A 213 -20.51 -9.89 0.01
CA LEU A 213 -20.20 -9.61 -1.39
C LEU A 213 -20.81 -10.67 -2.28
N ASN A 214 -21.62 -10.24 -3.25
CA ASN A 214 -22.08 -11.15 -4.30
C ASN A 214 -20.96 -11.47 -5.32
N ASP A 215 -21.21 -12.46 -6.18
CA ASP A 215 -20.18 -12.95 -7.13
C ASP A 215 -19.66 -11.85 -8.08
N ILE A 216 -20.52 -10.93 -8.52
CA ILE A 216 -20.13 -9.83 -9.40
C ILE A 216 -19.29 -8.80 -8.61
N GLN A 217 -19.71 -8.46 -7.41
CA GLN A 217 -19.01 -7.50 -6.57
C GLN A 217 -17.59 -7.96 -6.23
N VAL A 218 -17.40 -9.23 -5.90
CA VAL A 218 -16.07 -9.76 -5.61
C VAL A 218 -15.17 -9.78 -6.86
N LEU A 219 -15.73 -10.04 -8.04
CA LEU A 219 -14.97 -10.00 -9.29
C LEU A 219 -14.53 -8.57 -9.64
N ILE A 220 -15.41 -7.57 -9.45
CA ILE A 220 -15.07 -6.15 -9.65
C ILE A 220 -13.99 -5.72 -8.65
N LEU A 221 -14.11 -6.09 -7.37
CA LEU A 221 -13.11 -5.83 -6.36
C LEU A 221 -11.75 -6.42 -6.75
N ALA A 222 -11.73 -7.70 -7.14
CA ALA A 222 -10.50 -8.38 -7.55
C ALA A 222 -9.86 -7.72 -8.78
N LEU A 223 -10.65 -7.36 -9.79
CA LEU A 223 -10.15 -6.64 -10.97
C LEU A 223 -9.55 -5.28 -10.59
N GLY A 224 -10.21 -4.54 -9.70
CA GLY A 224 -9.68 -3.27 -9.20
C GLY A 224 -8.38 -3.44 -8.42
N VAL A 225 -8.28 -4.45 -7.56
CA VAL A 225 -7.03 -4.80 -6.85
C VAL A 225 -5.89 -5.05 -7.84
N VAL A 226 -6.15 -5.82 -8.91
CA VAL A 226 -5.15 -6.09 -9.96
C VAL A 226 -4.71 -4.80 -10.66
N VAL A 227 -5.67 -3.99 -11.10
CA VAL A 227 -5.38 -2.75 -11.85
C VAL A 227 -4.61 -1.77 -10.98
N PHE A 228 -5.16 -1.42 -9.81
CA PHE A 228 -4.53 -0.43 -8.93
C PHE A 228 -3.25 -0.96 -8.27
N GLY A 229 -3.16 -2.25 -7.96
CA GLY A 229 -1.93 -2.87 -7.49
C GLY A 229 -0.81 -2.81 -8.53
N THR A 230 -1.13 -3.13 -9.79
CA THR A 230 -0.16 -3.01 -10.91
C THR A 230 0.30 -1.56 -11.10
N LEU A 231 -0.61 -0.59 -11.01
CA LEU A 231 -0.27 0.83 -11.10
C LEU A 231 0.60 1.28 -9.91
N GLY A 232 0.35 0.76 -8.71
CA GLY A 232 1.16 1.05 -7.52
C GLY A 232 2.61 0.62 -7.68
N ASP A 233 2.86 -0.64 -8.06
CA ASP A 233 4.21 -1.15 -8.34
C ASP A 233 4.89 -0.37 -9.50
N LEU A 234 4.16 -0.05 -10.57
CA LEU A 234 4.73 0.77 -11.65
C LEU A 234 5.08 2.18 -11.16
N THR A 235 4.27 2.79 -10.30
CA THR A 235 4.54 4.11 -9.72
C THR A 235 5.78 4.09 -8.85
N GLU A 236 5.92 3.10 -7.96
CA GLU A 236 7.10 2.93 -7.13
C GLU A 236 8.34 2.64 -7.99
N SER A 237 8.21 1.77 -8.97
CA SER A 237 9.29 1.50 -9.94
C SER A 237 9.72 2.76 -10.68
N MET A 238 8.79 3.64 -11.09
CA MET A 238 9.08 4.93 -11.72
C MET A 238 9.90 5.83 -10.79
N MET A 239 9.51 5.93 -9.51
CA MET A 239 10.26 6.71 -8.51
C MET A 239 11.68 6.20 -8.35
N LYS A 240 11.90 4.89 -8.27
CA LYS A 240 13.23 4.27 -8.19
C LYS A 240 14.09 4.57 -9.43
N ARG A 241 13.50 4.48 -10.64
CA ARG A 241 14.23 4.82 -11.90
C ARG A 241 14.60 6.29 -11.95
N HIS A 242 13.69 7.19 -11.54
CA HIS A 242 14.01 8.62 -11.45
C HIS A 242 15.17 8.87 -10.48
N ALA A 243 15.18 8.20 -9.33
CA ALA A 243 16.30 8.23 -8.39
C ALA A 243 17.54 7.45 -8.88
N GLY A 244 17.49 6.71 -10.02
CA GLY A 244 18.56 5.88 -10.61
C GLY A 244 18.99 4.74 -9.69
N VAL A 245 18.06 4.23 -8.87
CA VAL A 245 18.25 3.04 -8.03
C VAL A 245 17.31 1.92 -8.49
N LYS A 246 17.55 0.72 -7.96
CA LYS A 246 16.69 -0.44 -8.22
C LYS A 246 15.76 -0.73 -7.05
N ASP A 247 16.27 -0.64 -5.84
CA ASP A 247 15.55 -0.95 -4.61
C ASP A 247 15.42 0.33 -3.78
N SER A 248 14.29 0.50 -3.08
CA SER A 248 14.00 1.71 -2.28
C SER A 248 14.84 1.80 -1.01
N GLY A 249 15.22 0.63 -0.47
CA GLY A 249 15.98 0.47 0.76
C GLY A 249 16.62 -0.91 0.87
N ASN A 250 17.25 -1.19 2.02
CA ASN A 250 17.93 -2.45 2.31
C ASN A 250 17.47 -3.04 3.65
N LEU A 251 16.25 -2.74 4.09
CA LEU A 251 15.76 -3.17 5.39
C LEU A 251 15.59 -4.68 5.48
N ILE A 252 15.05 -5.29 4.42
CA ILE A 252 14.80 -6.74 4.38
C ILE A 252 15.89 -7.37 3.51
N PRO A 253 16.78 -8.21 4.11
CA PRO A 253 17.85 -8.84 3.37
C PRO A 253 17.35 -9.65 2.16
N GLY A 254 17.77 -9.26 0.96
CA GLY A 254 17.36 -9.87 -0.31
C GLY A 254 15.98 -9.48 -0.83
N HIS A 255 15.26 -8.56 -0.16
CA HIS A 255 13.92 -8.14 -0.51
C HIS A 255 13.72 -6.62 -0.66
N GLY A 256 14.78 -5.81 -0.48
CA GLY A 256 14.70 -4.36 -0.64
C GLY A 256 14.13 -3.63 0.58
N GLY A 257 13.45 -2.52 0.34
CA GLY A 257 12.84 -1.68 1.36
C GLY A 257 11.37 -2.03 1.67
N ILE A 258 10.79 -1.24 2.54
CA ILE A 258 9.35 -1.32 2.88
C ILE A 258 8.50 -0.84 1.70
N LEU A 259 8.91 0.20 0.98
CA LEU A 259 8.21 0.61 -0.24
C LEU A 259 8.11 -0.52 -1.25
N ASP A 260 9.21 -1.27 -1.47
CA ASP A 260 9.24 -2.43 -2.37
C ASP A 260 8.28 -3.57 -1.96
N ARG A 261 7.73 -3.54 -0.75
CA ARG A 261 6.82 -4.57 -0.21
C ARG A 261 5.36 -4.15 -0.17
N PHE A 262 5.09 -2.87 -0.10
CA PHE A 262 3.74 -2.30 0.00
C PHE A 262 3.34 -1.48 -1.22
N ASP A 263 4.18 -1.41 -2.25
CA ASP A 263 3.99 -0.60 -3.47
C ASP A 263 2.62 -0.81 -4.12
N ALA A 264 2.24 -2.06 -4.38
CA ALA A 264 0.94 -2.43 -4.91
C ALA A 264 -0.19 -2.11 -3.92
N THR A 265 0.06 -2.34 -2.62
CA THR A 265 -0.92 -2.17 -1.54
C THR A 265 -1.33 -0.70 -1.39
N PHE A 266 -0.37 0.23 -1.51
CA PHE A 266 -0.62 1.67 -1.34
C PHE A 266 -1.63 2.25 -2.34
N MET A 267 -1.72 1.73 -3.56
CA MET A 267 -2.73 2.18 -4.52
C MET A 267 -3.97 1.29 -4.54
N ALA A 268 -3.85 -0.01 -4.26
CA ALA A 268 -4.99 -0.91 -4.28
C ALA A 268 -5.95 -0.66 -3.11
N ILE A 269 -5.44 -0.44 -1.88
CA ILE A 269 -6.29 -0.31 -0.69
C ILE A 269 -7.22 0.91 -0.73
N PRO A 270 -6.81 2.12 -1.15
CA PRO A 270 -7.75 3.22 -1.32
C PRO A 270 -8.89 2.91 -2.29
N PHE A 271 -8.60 2.21 -3.39
CA PHE A 271 -9.65 1.75 -4.30
C PHE A 271 -10.61 0.77 -3.60
N VAL A 272 -10.07 -0.26 -2.92
CA VAL A 272 -10.87 -1.26 -2.20
C VAL A 272 -11.80 -0.57 -1.19
N PHE A 273 -11.27 0.36 -0.42
CA PHE A 273 -12.04 1.11 0.57
C PHE A 273 -13.19 1.88 -0.07
N ILE A 274 -12.91 2.69 -1.11
CA ILE A 274 -13.93 3.44 -1.84
C ILE A 274 -14.97 2.49 -2.42
N TYR A 275 -14.54 1.40 -3.03
CA TYR A 275 -15.46 0.42 -3.63
C TYR A 275 -16.39 -0.18 -2.59
N LEU A 276 -15.86 -0.62 -1.43
CA LEU A 276 -16.66 -1.22 -0.37
C LEU A 276 -17.63 -0.21 0.27
N THR A 277 -17.22 1.03 0.45
CA THR A 277 -18.13 2.09 0.98
C THR A 277 -19.21 2.51 -0.01
N LEU A 278 -19.02 2.32 -1.32
CA LEU A 278 -20.03 2.64 -2.33
C LEU A 278 -21.09 1.55 -2.52
N ILE A 279 -20.79 0.30 -2.16
CA ILE A 279 -21.72 -0.84 -2.33
C ILE A 279 -22.50 -1.15 -1.05
N ASN A 280 -22.14 -0.53 0.06
CA ASN A 280 -22.88 -0.55 1.34
C ASN A 280 -23.75 0.68 1.47
#